data_7fdc650b0399a269b19ce7a5378ebf3d
#
_entry.id   7fdc650b0399a269b19ce7a5378ebf3d
#
_cell.length_a   1.000
_cell.length_b   1.000
_cell.length_c   1.000
_cell.angle_alpha   90.00
_cell.angle_beta   90.00
_cell.angle_gamma   90.00
#
_symmetry.space_group_name_H-M   'P 1'
#
loop_
_entity.id
_entity.type
_entity.pdbx_description
1 polymer ?
#
loop_
_entity_poly.entity_id
_entity_poly.type
_entity_poly.pdbx_seq_one_letter_code
_entity_poly.pdbx_strand_id
1 'polypeptide(L)'
;MKKYSIIYADPPWRYKVYSKKGLGRSAESHYPTMELEDIRALPVGTLAADDCVLFLWTTIPLLHDCFSVMRAWGFSYKTVAFVWIKQNRKSDGLFWGMGHWTRANAEFCMLATKGHPKRRSAGVHQVILSHIEEHSKKPEEARRRIVEL
;
A
#
# COMPACT_ATOMS: atom_id res chain seq x y z
N MET A 1 5.17 -5.70 -25.77
CA MET A 1 4.37 -5.41 -24.58
C MET A 1 4.73 -4.03 -24.04
N LYS A 2 3.72 -3.28 -23.66
CA LYS A 2 3.94 -1.95 -23.08
C LYS A 2 4.57 -2.06 -21.70
N LYS A 3 5.57 -1.22 -21.42
CA LYS A 3 6.27 -1.13 -20.13
C LYS A 3 5.94 0.20 -19.46
N TYR A 4 5.98 0.22 -18.15
CA TYR A 4 5.62 1.39 -17.34
C TYR A 4 6.77 1.81 -16.44
N SER A 5 6.98 3.12 -16.32
CA SER A 5 8.00 3.68 -15.42
C SER A 5 7.49 3.90 -13.99
N ILE A 6 6.18 3.82 -13.80
CA ILE A 6 5.54 3.90 -12.48
C ILE A 6 4.50 2.80 -12.39
N ILE A 7 4.53 2.06 -11.29
CA ILE A 7 3.52 1.07 -10.95
C ILE A 7 2.96 1.42 -9.58
N TYR A 8 1.64 1.55 -9.50
CA TYR A 8 0.92 1.86 -8.27
C TYR A 8 0.01 0.69 -7.94
N ALA A 9 0.27 0.00 -6.85
CA ALA A 9 -0.38 -1.26 -6.53
C ALA A 9 -0.97 -1.27 -5.12
N ASP A 10 -2.14 -1.87 -5.02
CA ASP A 10 -2.84 -2.11 -3.76
C ASP A 10 -3.39 -3.54 -3.78
N PRO A 11 -2.53 -4.56 -3.49
CA PRO A 11 -2.96 -5.95 -3.55
C PRO A 11 -4.03 -6.27 -2.51
N PRO A 12 -4.92 -7.23 -2.80
CA PRO A 12 -5.94 -7.65 -1.84
C PRO A 12 -5.33 -8.58 -0.78
N TRP A 13 -4.57 -8.00 0.14
CA TRP A 13 -3.87 -8.73 1.19
C TRP A 13 -4.82 -9.56 2.04
N ARG A 14 -4.41 -10.77 2.41
CA ARG A 14 -5.07 -11.61 3.41
C ARG A 14 -4.24 -11.60 4.68
N TYR A 15 -4.88 -11.33 5.82
CA TYR A 15 -4.20 -11.34 7.10
C TYR A 15 -5.05 -12.06 8.14
N LYS A 16 -4.36 -12.56 9.20
CA LYS A 16 -5.01 -13.32 10.26
C LYS A 16 -5.94 -12.45 11.10
N VAL A 17 -7.09 -13.02 11.48
CA VAL A 17 -7.97 -12.44 12.48
C VAL A 17 -7.99 -13.38 13.68
N TYR A 18 -8.09 -12.79 14.88
CA TYR A 18 -7.98 -13.55 16.12
C TYR A 18 -9.31 -14.11 16.63
N SER A 19 -10.43 -13.73 16.01
CA SER A 19 -11.76 -14.23 16.38
C SER A 19 -12.69 -14.21 15.17
N LYS A 20 -13.77 -15.02 15.25
CA LYS A 20 -14.79 -15.02 14.19
C LYS A 20 -15.48 -13.65 14.05
N LYS A 21 -15.56 -12.88 15.12
CA LYS A 21 -16.09 -11.51 15.07
C LYS A 21 -15.22 -10.59 14.21
N GLY A 22 -13.91 -10.84 14.21
CA GLY A 22 -12.98 -10.10 13.37
C GLY A 22 -13.16 -10.35 11.88
N LEU A 23 -13.65 -11.55 11.48
CA LEU A 23 -13.87 -11.87 10.08
C LEU A 23 -14.88 -10.94 9.41
N GLY A 24 -15.93 -10.52 10.13
CA GLY A 24 -16.91 -9.58 9.59
C GLY A 24 -16.36 -8.18 9.31
N ARG A 25 -15.19 -7.87 9.86
CA ARG A 25 -14.52 -6.57 9.70
C ARG A 25 -13.26 -6.66 8.85
N SER A 26 -12.84 -7.86 8.46
CA SER A 26 -11.65 -8.08 7.67
C SER A 26 -11.91 -7.86 6.18
N ALA A 27 -10.82 -7.75 5.41
CA ALA A 27 -10.90 -7.63 3.96
C ALA A 27 -11.63 -8.81 3.32
N GLU A 28 -11.52 -10.02 3.90
CA GLU A 28 -12.14 -11.23 3.37
C GLU A 28 -13.67 -11.16 3.32
N SER A 29 -14.30 -10.33 4.17
CA SER A 29 -15.75 -10.15 4.18
C SER A 29 -16.24 -9.13 3.17
N HIS A 30 -15.36 -8.28 2.66
CA HIS A 30 -15.72 -7.13 1.83
C HIS A 30 -15.33 -7.29 0.37
N TYR A 31 -14.26 -8.04 0.09
CA TYR A 31 -13.79 -8.33 -1.27
C TYR A 31 -12.93 -9.60 -1.26
N PRO A 32 -12.77 -10.27 -2.42
CA PRO A 32 -11.88 -11.43 -2.51
C PRO A 32 -10.44 -11.04 -2.17
N THR A 33 -9.81 -11.83 -1.30
CA THR A 33 -8.39 -11.68 -0.97
C THR A 33 -7.57 -12.74 -1.69
N MET A 34 -6.24 -12.53 -1.77
CA MET A 34 -5.30 -13.46 -2.37
C MET A 34 -4.33 -13.98 -1.32
N GLU A 35 -3.91 -15.23 -1.48
CA GLU A 35 -2.81 -15.77 -0.69
C GLU A 35 -1.52 -15.04 -1.03
N LEU A 36 -0.61 -14.95 -0.07
CA LEU A 36 0.68 -14.27 -0.26
C LEU A 36 1.45 -14.83 -1.47
N GLU A 37 1.46 -16.15 -1.62
CA GLU A 37 2.16 -16.78 -2.74
C GLU A 37 1.60 -16.36 -4.09
N ASP A 38 0.29 -16.18 -4.18
CA ASP A 38 -0.37 -15.75 -5.42
C ASP A 38 -0.06 -14.28 -5.72
N ILE A 39 0.01 -13.43 -4.70
CA ILE A 39 0.40 -12.03 -4.87
C ILE A 39 1.86 -11.96 -5.36
N ARG A 40 2.75 -12.73 -4.77
CA ARG A 40 4.16 -12.80 -5.18
C ARG A 40 4.32 -13.29 -6.62
N ALA A 41 3.45 -14.20 -7.05
CA ALA A 41 3.50 -14.80 -8.38
C ALA A 41 2.93 -13.90 -9.47
N LEU A 42 2.25 -12.79 -9.14
CA LEU A 42 1.75 -11.86 -10.14
C LEU A 42 2.90 -11.33 -11.00
N PRO A 43 2.74 -11.30 -12.34
CA PRO A 43 3.84 -10.95 -13.24
C PRO A 43 4.07 -9.43 -13.35
N VAL A 44 4.13 -8.75 -12.20
CA VAL A 44 4.27 -7.28 -12.15
C VAL A 44 5.61 -6.85 -12.73
N GLY A 45 6.67 -7.62 -12.51
CA GLY A 45 7.99 -7.29 -13.05
C GLY A 45 8.02 -7.22 -14.58
N THR A 46 7.14 -7.94 -15.27
CA THR A 46 7.07 -7.91 -16.74
C THR A 46 6.46 -6.60 -17.26
N LEU A 47 5.75 -5.86 -16.41
CA LEU A 47 5.16 -4.57 -16.76
C LEU A 47 6.12 -3.41 -16.54
N ALA A 48 7.22 -3.63 -15.83
CA ALA A 48 8.15 -2.58 -15.45
C ALA A 48 9.12 -2.25 -16.58
N ALA A 49 9.29 -0.94 -16.85
CA ALA A 49 10.40 -0.46 -17.67
C ALA A 49 11.72 -0.72 -16.97
N ASP A 50 12.85 -0.55 -17.66
CA ASP A 50 14.18 -0.77 -17.09
C ASP A 50 14.41 0.12 -15.86
N ASP A 51 13.91 1.35 -15.88
CA ASP A 51 13.88 2.25 -14.74
C ASP A 51 12.43 2.44 -14.32
N CYS A 52 12.08 1.93 -13.13
CA CYS A 52 10.70 1.92 -12.67
C CYS A 52 10.61 2.15 -11.17
N VAL A 53 9.58 2.89 -10.75
CA VAL A 53 9.25 3.08 -9.34
C VAL A 53 7.96 2.32 -9.04
N LEU A 54 7.99 1.52 -7.98
CA LEU A 54 6.83 0.82 -7.46
C LEU A 54 6.33 1.52 -6.19
N PHE A 55 5.03 1.85 -6.16
CA PHE A 55 4.33 2.32 -4.98
C PHE A 55 3.37 1.22 -4.54
N LEU A 56 3.57 0.67 -3.36
CA LEU A 56 2.87 -0.53 -2.89
C LEU A 56 2.25 -0.30 -1.52
N TRP A 57 0.92 -0.31 -1.46
CA TRP A 57 0.20 -0.18 -0.20
C TRP A 57 0.29 -1.45 0.62
N THR A 58 0.49 -1.29 1.92
CA THR A 58 0.42 -2.38 2.89
C THR A 58 -0.13 -1.88 4.21
N THR A 59 -0.79 -2.76 4.94
CA THR A 59 -1.07 -2.53 6.36
C THR A 59 0.21 -2.85 7.15
N ILE A 60 0.37 -2.21 8.30
CA ILE A 60 1.60 -2.36 9.09
C ILE A 60 1.86 -3.81 9.54
N PRO A 61 0.85 -4.58 9.98
CA PRO A 61 1.08 -5.99 10.36
C PRO A 61 1.61 -6.87 9.24
N LEU A 62 1.40 -6.49 7.97
CA LEU A 62 1.88 -7.26 6.81
C LEU A 62 3.17 -6.71 6.22
N LEU A 63 3.85 -5.82 6.94
CA LEU A 63 5.06 -5.16 6.44
C LEU A 63 6.14 -6.16 6.02
N HIS A 64 6.35 -7.20 6.82
CA HIS A 64 7.31 -8.25 6.50
C HIS A 64 6.99 -8.93 5.16
N ASP A 65 5.73 -9.27 4.95
CA ASP A 65 5.29 -9.92 3.71
C ASP A 65 5.40 -8.98 2.52
N CYS A 66 5.17 -7.69 2.74
CA CYS A 66 5.31 -6.67 1.71
C CYS A 66 6.73 -6.64 1.13
N PHE A 67 7.76 -6.73 1.97
CA PHE A 67 9.15 -6.79 1.50
C PHE A 67 9.39 -8.01 0.59
N SER A 68 8.82 -9.16 0.93
CA SER A 68 8.98 -10.36 0.10
C SER A 68 8.30 -10.20 -1.27
N VAL A 69 7.16 -9.52 -1.31
CA VAL A 69 6.44 -9.24 -2.57
C VAL A 69 7.27 -8.32 -3.46
N MET A 70 7.82 -7.25 -2.91
CA MET A 70 8.66 -6.32 -3.67
C MET A 70 9.84 -7.06 -4.32
N ARG A 71 10.51 -7.93 -3.57
CA ARG A 71 11.62 -8.73 -4.10
C ARG A 71 11.15 -9.69 -5.19
N ALA A 72 10.03 -10.38 -4.97
CA ALA A 72 9.48 -11.31 -5.95
C ALA A 72 9.13 -10.62 -7.28
N TRP A 73 8.72 -9.36 -7.21
CA TRP A 73 8.40 -8.56 -8.39
C TRP A 73 9.63 -7.91 -9.06
N GLY A 74 10.82 -8.12 -8.47
CA GLY A 74 12.08 -7.61 -9.04
C GLY A 74 12.44 -6.20 -8.63
N PHE A 75 11.90 -5.71 -7.52
CA PHE A 75 12.18 -4.36 -7.01
C PHE A 75 12.99 -4.40 -5.72
N SER A 76 13.74 -3.33 -5.49
CA SER A 76 14.51 -3.13 -4.25
C SER A 76 13.83 -2.04 -3.41
N TYR A 77 13.56 -2.34 -2.15
CA TYR A 77 12.98 -1.39 -1.21
C TYR A 77 13.88 -0.16 -1.04
N LYS A 78 13.28 1.03 -1.03
CA LYS A 78 14.00 2.28 -0.79
C LYS A 78 13.52 3.00 0.46
N THR A 79 12.20 3.21 0.58
CA THR A 79 11.63 3.97 1.69
C THR A 79 10.13 3.76 1.77
N VAL A 80 9.51 4.35 2.78
CA VAL A 80 8.07 4.53 2.84
C VAL A 80 7.75 5.85 2.14
N ALA A 81 7.06 5.77 1.01
CA ALA A 81 6.69 6.98 0.26
C ALA A 81 5.66 7.79 1.01
N PHE A 82 4.59 7.14 1.46
CA PHE A 82 3.50 7.82 2.15
C PHE A 82 3.08 7.07 3.41
N VAL A 83 2.76 7.86 4.43
CA VAL A 83 2.10 7.40 5.66
C VAL A 83 0.74 8.07 5.68
N TRP A 84 -0.31 7.26 5.52
CA TRP A 84 -1.67 7.76 5.61
C TRP A 84 -2.14 7.72 7.05
N ILE A 85 -2.34 8.90 7.63
CA ILE A 85 -2.95 9.07 8.94
C ILE A 85 -4.44 9.26 8.71
N LYS A 86 -5.25 8.33 9.18
CA LYS A 86 -6.67 8.27 8.87
C LYS A 86 -7.48 9.13 9.79
N GLN A 87 -8.34 9.97 9.21
CA GLN A 87 -9.36 10.69 9.95
C GLN A 87 -10.69 9.96 9.82
N ASN A 88 -11.56 10.16 10.80
CA ASN A 88 -12.90 9.59 10.79
C ASN A 88 -13.66 10.05 9.53
N ARG A 89 -14.64 9.24 9.13
CA ARG A 89 -15.35 9.49 7.87
C ARG A 89 -16.04 10.84 7.83
N LYS A 90 -16.61 11.28 8.95
CA LYS A 90 -17.43 12.49 9.02
C LYS A 90 -16.92 13.52 10.03
N SER A 91 -15.71 13.36 10.52
CA SER A 91 -15.09 14.32 11.45
C SER A 91 -13.58 14.36 11.24
N ASP A 92 -12.96 15.41 11.77
CA ASP A 92 -11.51 15.59 11.66
C ASP A 92 -10.72 14.83 12.75
N GLY A 93 -11.41 14.13 13.66
CA GLY A 93 -10.76 13.27 14.64
C GLY A 93 -10.09 12.07 13.99
N LEU A 94 -9.09 11.51 14.66
CA LEU A 94 -8.37 10.36 14.17
C LEU A 94 -9.22 9.09 14.27
N PHE A 95 -9.16 8.27 13.22
CA PHE A 95 -9.78 6.95 13.20
C PHE A 95 -8.95 5.96 14.02
N TRP A 96 -9.59 5.12 14.81
CA TRP A 96 -8.91 4.08 15.58
C TRP A 96 -9.50 2.70 15.25
N GLY A 97 -8.70 1.88 14.58
CA GLY A 97 -9.02 0.47 14.35
C GLY A 97 -8.64 -0.38 15.55
N MET A 98 -8.98 -1.67 15.50
CA MET A 98 -8.64 -2.61 16.59
C MET A 98 -7.13 -2.86 16.67
N GLY A 99 -6.49 -3.04 15.52
CA GLY A 99 -5.05 -3.22 15.43
C GLY A 99 -4.54 -4.54 16.00
N HIS A 100 -3.22 -4.65 16.04
CA HIS A 100 -2.46 -5.74 16.65
C HIS A 100 -1.60 -5.12 17.77
N TRP A 101 -1.85 -5.47 19.00
CA TRP A 101 -1.24 -4.93 20.21
C TRP A 101 -1.70 -3.51 20.54
N THR A 102 -1.50 -2.55 19.65
CA THR A 102 -1.99 -1.18 19.83
C THR A 102 -3.17 -0.91 18.91
N ARG A 103 -3.98 0.09 19.26
CA ARG A 103 -5.07 0.55 18.40
C ARG A 103 -4.48 1.18 17.14
N ALA A 104 -4.86 0.64 15.97
CA ALA A 104 -4.24 1.00 14.72
C ALA A 104 -4.90 2.21 14.06
N ASN A 105 -4.10 2.95 13.31
CA ASN A 105 -4.57 4.04 12.48
C ASN A 105 -3.94 4.00 11.08
N ALA A 106 -2.61 4.03 11.01
CA ALA A 106 -1.89 4.34 9.78
C ALA A 106 -1.79 3.16 8.80
N GLU A 107 -1.72 3.50 7.51
CA GLU A 107 -1.28 2.58 6.46
C GLU A 107 -0.07 3.17 5.75
N PHE A 108 0.77 2.31 5.23
CA PHE A 108 1.99 2.69 4.52
C PHE A 108 1.87 2.42 3.03
N CYS A 109 2.32 3.38 2.23
CA CYS A 109 2.60 3.16 0.81
C CYS A 109 4.12 3.09 0.66
N MET A 110 4.61 1.89 0.35
CA MET A 110 6.04 1.63 0.25
C MET A 110 6.56 2.07 -1.11
N LEU A 111 7.83 2.49 -1.17
CA LEU A 111 8.49 2.82 -2.42
C LEU A 111 9.67 1.88 -2.64
N ALA A 112 9.66 1.22 -3.81
CA ALA A 112 10.74 0.36 -4.26
C ALA A 112 11.12 0.73 -5.69
N THR A 113 12.32 0.39 -6.11
CA THR A 113 12.82 0.75 -7.44
C THR A 113 13.38 -0.44 -8.18
N LYS A 114 13.31 -0.35 -9.51
CA LYS A 114 14.04 -1.19 -10.46
C LYS A 114 14.88 -0.25 -11.32
N GLY A 115 16.16 -0.58 -11.50
CA GLY A 115 17.06 0.32 -12.22
C GLY A 115 17.38 1.59 -11.41
N HIS A 116 17.44 2.72 -12.10
CA HIS A 116 17.81 4.00 -11.48
C HIS A 116 16.84 5.11 -11.86
N PRO A 117 15.56 5.00 -11.47
CA PRO A 117 14.61 6.07 -11.75
C PRO A 117 14.94 7.32 -10.96
N LYS A 118 14.58 8.48 -11.50
CA LYS A 118 14.81 9.77 -10.85
C LYS A 118 13.49 10.47 -10.59
N ARG A 119 13.38 11.09 -9.41
CA ARG A 119 12.24 11.94 -9.09
C ARG A 119 12.33 13.26 -9.85
N ARG A 120 11.17 13.84 -10.13
CA ARG A 120 11.07 15.16 -10.76
C ARG A 120 10.90 16.29 -9.75
N SER A 121 10.46 15.98 -8.54
CA SER A 121 10.26 16.95 -7.47
C SER A 121 10.86 16.46 -6.16
N ALA A 122 11.51 17.34 -5.45
CA ALA A 122 12.03 17.08 -4.12
C ALA A 122 11.07 17.56 -3.03
N GLY A 123 9.93 18.16 -3.40
CA GLY A 123 9.01 18.80 -2.47
C GLY A 123 7.79 17.98 -2.09
N VAL A 124 7.68 16.73 -2.54
CA VAL A 124 6.54 15.88 -2.22
C VAL A 124 6.66 15.35 -0.79
N HIS A 125 5.63 15.59 0.03
CA HIS A 125 5.64 15.22 1.45
C HIS A 125 5.12 13.81 1.69
N GLN A 126 5.59 13.18 2.76
CA GLN A 126 5.28 11.80 3.10
C GLN A 126 3.92 11.63 3.77
N VAL A 127 3.58 12.48 4.74
CA VAL A 127 2.36 12.30 5.54
C VAL A 127 1.14 12.77 4.76
N ILE A 128 0.12 11.91 4.73
CA ILE A 128 -1.20 12.23 4.19
C ILE A 128 -2.18 12.16 5.34
N LEU A 129 -2.85 13.26 5.65
CA LEU A 129 -3.94 13.31 6.61
C LEU A 129 -5.23 13.40 5.82
N SER A 130 -6.04 12.35 5.86
CA SER A 130 -7.21 12.25 5.01
C SER A 130 -8.28 11.37 5.66
N HIS A 131 -9.55 11.71 5.40
CA HIS A 131 -10.69 10.95 5.91
C HIS A 131 -10.77 9.57 5.26
N ILE A 132 -11.16 8.55 6.05
CA ILE A 132 -11.52 7.27 5.47
C ILE A 132 -12.80 7.43 4.66
N GLU A 133 -12.88 6.66 3.58
CA GLU A 133 -14.04 6.65 2.69
C GLU A 133 -14.60 5.22 2.64
N GLU A 134 -14.93 4.73 1.47
CA GLU A 134 -15.36 3.35 1.30
C GLU A 134 -14.29 2.38 1.77
N HIS A 135 -14.69 1.17 2.18
CA HIS A 135 -13.74 0.17 2.66
C HIS A 135 -12.60 -0.04 1.66
N SER A 136 -11.38 -0.03 2.16
CA SER A 136 -10.13 -0.20 1.40
C SER A 136 -9.81 0.90 0.39
N LYS A 137 -10.64 1.93 0.25
CA LYS A 137 -10.32 3.03 -0.66
C LYS A 137 -9.17 3.86 -0.11
N LYS A 138 -8.13 4.03 -0.90
CA LYS A 138 -6.96 4.86 -0.58
C LYS A 138 -7.24 6.33 -0.92
N PRO A 139 -6.60 7.28 -0.23
CA PRO A 139 -6.82 8.70 -0.52
C PRO A 139 -6.33 9.07 -1.92
N GLU A 140 -7.11 9.84 -2.64
CA GLU A 140 -6.74 10.34 -3.97
C GLU A 140 -5.50 11.21 -3.93
N GLU A 141 -5.21 11.83 -2.80
CA GLU A 141 -4.01 12.61 -2.56
C GLU A 141 -2.74 11.82 -2.84
N ALA A 142 -2.72 10.51 -2.54
CA ALA A 142 -1.56 9.65 -2.81
C ALA A 142 -1.27 9.61 -4.32
N ARG A 143 -2.29 9.38 -5.14
CA ARG A 143 -2.15 9.33 -6.60
C ARG A 143 -1.65 10.68 -7.14
N ARG A 144 -2.20 11.77 -6.64
CA ARG A 144 -1.80 13.12 -7.05
C ARG A 144 -0.33 13.38 -6.75
N ARG A 145 0.14 12.98 -5.56
CA ARG A 145 1.54 13.14 -5.17
C ARG A 145 2.48 12.25 -5.98
N ILE A 146 2.04 11.07 -6.36
CA ILE A 146 2.82 10.18 -7.23
C ILE A 146 3.07 10.85 -8.59
N VAL A 147 2.05 11.46 -9.14
CA VAL A 147 2.16 12.16 -10.44
C VAL A 147 3.13 13.35 -10.34
N GLU A 148 3.10 14.05 -9.21
CA GLU A 148 4.01 15.19 -8.97
C GLU A 148 5.46 14.74 -8.79
N LEU A 149 5.68 13.61 -8.11
CA LEU A 149 7.00 13.07 -7.81
C LEU A 149 7.71 12.60 -9.08
#